data_6fe27cf59d068e79f5c4b8fea04bebb9
#
_entry.id   6fe27cf59d068e79f5c4b8fea04bebb9
#
_cell.length_a   1.000
_cell.length_b   1.000
_cell.length_c   1.000
_cell.angle_alpha   90.00
_cell.angle_beta   90.00
_cell.angle_gamma   90.00
#
_symmetry.space_group_name_H-M   'P 1'
#
loop_
_entity.id
_entity.type
_entity.pdbx_description
1 polymer ?
#
loop_
_entity_poly.entity_id
_entity_poly.type
_entity_poly.pdbx_seq_one_letter_code
_entity_poly.pdbx_strand_id
1 'polypeptide(L)'
;MRVLVIEDDELVASGILAGLRLSGIGADHVANASQADMALQTGRFDVILLDLGLPDTDGLTLLKRWRGAGKDWPVLVLTARDDVQDKVAGLRSGADDYLVKPFELEELVARLHALQRRSAGRSVDRIEHGPLAFDPATQVVTLDGTPVELSRRELALLQALLNSGQRILSTDQVKDSLYGLTDGVESNALNVHIYHLRRKLGPNIVETVRGLGYRLGKAGA
;
A
#
# COMPACT_ATOMS: atom_id res chain seq x y z
N MET A 1 -0.27 -3.88 1.07
CA MET A 1 -0.31 -2.47 0.66
C MET A 1 0.30 -1.62 1.75
N ARG A 2 1.17 -0.70 1.39
CA ARG A 2 1.80 0.26 2.30
C ARG A 2 1.45 1.68 1.86
N VAL A 3 0.87 2.47 2.76
CA VAL A 3 0.38 3.83 2.49
C VAL A 3 1.23 4.84 3.23
N LEU A 4 1.63 5.93 2.57
CA LEU A 4 2.17 7.10 3.25
C LEU A 4 1.02 8.09 3.49
N VAL A 5 0.73 8.37 4.75
CA VAL A 5 -0.27 9.36 5.18
C VAL A 5 0.44 10.67 5.46
N ILE A 6 0.07 11.73 4.73
CA ILE A 6 0.62 13.08 4.88
C ILE A 6 -0.54 13.97 5.35
N GLU A 7 -0.57 14.24 6.65
CA GLU A 7 -1.68 14.93 7.34
C GLU A 7 -1.10 15.64 8.56
N ASP A 8 -1.37 16.93 8.73
CA ASP A 8 -0.85 17.72 9.82
C ASP A 8 -1.72 17.65 11.09
N ASP A 9 -3.01 17.33 10.95
CA ASP A 9 -3.88 17.10 12.09
C ASP A 9 -3.64 15.70 12.69
N GLU A 10 -3.08 15.67 13.90
CA GLU A 10 -2.75 14.42 14.60
C GLU A 10 -3.99 13.57 14.92
N LEU A 11 -5.17 14.17 15.15
CA LEU A 11 -6.39 13.41 15.43
C LEU A 11 -6.90 12.73 14.16
N VAL A 12 -6.90 13.44 13.03
CA VAL A 12 -7.28 12.89 11.73
C VAL A 12 -6.30 11.80 11.33
N ALA A 13 -4.99 12.05 11.43
CA ALA A 13 -3.95 11.06 11.13
C ALA A 13 -4.09 9.80 11.98
N SER A 14 -4.29 9.96 13.31
CA SER A 14 -4.46 8.82 14.22
C SER A 14 -5.69 7.97 13.87
N GLY A 15 -6.81 8.62 13.53
CA GLY A 15 -8.01 7.95 13.08
C GLY A 15 -7.80 7.14 11.80
N ILE A 16 -7.13 7.74 10.81
CA ILE A 16 -6.78 7.09 9.54
C ILE A 16 -5.87 5.88 9.81
N LEU A 17 -4.80 6.06 10.58
CA LEU A 17 -3.84 4.99 10.88
C LEU A 17 -4.50 3.81 11.60
N ALA A 18 -5.37 4.09 12.59
CA ALA A 18 -6.11 3.07 13.30
C ALA A 18 -7.03 2.28 12.35
N GLY A 19 -7.76 2.97 11.50
CA GLY A 19 -8.65 2.36 10.51
C GLY A 19 -7.92 1.52 9.47
N LEU A 20 -6.82 2.02 8.91
CA LEU A 20 -5.99 1.30 7.96
C LEU A 20 -5.39 0.03 8.61
N ARG A 21 -4.95 0.13 9.86
CA ARG A 21 -4.46 -1.02 10.62
C ARG A 21 -5.53 -2.10 10.80
N LEU A 22 -6.77 -1.73 11.11
CA LEU A 22 -7.89 -2.68 11.22
C LEU A 22 -8.16 -3.38 9.88
N SER A 23 -7.99 -2.68 8.77
CA SER A 23 -8.14 -3.20 7.41
C SER A 23 -6.90 -3.98 6.90
N GLY A 24 -5.89 -4.22 7.74
CA GLY A 24 -4.67 -4.96 7.35
C GLY A 24 -3.72 -4.18 6.45
N ILE A 25 -3.87 -2.85 6.35
CA ILE A 25 -3.06 -1.97 5.53
C ILE A 25 -1.95 -1.38 6.42
N GLY A 26 -0.69 -1.55 6.00
CA GLY A 26 0.45 -0.87 6.63
C GLY A 26 0.44 0.61 6.25
N ALA A 27 0.61 1.49 7.23
CA ALA A 27 0.66 2.93 6.98
C ALA A 27 1.73 3.59 7.84
N ASP A 28 2.46 4.52 7.24
CA ASP A 28 3.38 5.43 7.91
C ASP A 28 2.81 6.84 7.82
N HIS A 29 3.07 7.67 8.84
CA HIS A 29 2.55 9.03 8.92
C HIS A 29 3.68 10.05 8.95
N VAL A 30 3.45 11.17 8.27
CA VAL A 30 4.26 12.38 8.32
C VAL A 30 3.35 13.61 8.33
N ALA A 31 3.77 14.68 9.04
CA ALA A 31 2.93 15.84 9.29
C ALA A 31 3.11 17.00 8.29
N ASN A 32 4.07 16.91 7.37
CA ASN A 32 4.37 17.99 6.43
C ASN A 32 5.07 17.50 5.16
N ALA A 33 5.17 18.38 4.16
CA ALA A 33 5.75 18.08 2.85
C ALA A 33 7.25 17.73 2.92
N SER A 34 8.00 18.41 3.78
CA SER A 34 9.45 18.15 3.93
C SER A 34 9.72 16.75 4.44
N GLN A 35 8.94 16.27 5.41
CA GLN A 35 9.02 14.90 5.91
C GLN A 35 8.55 13.88 4.86
N ALA A 36 7.51 14.25 4.07
CA ALA A 36 7.05 13.41 2.99
C ALA A 36 8.14 13.18 1.93
N ASP A 37 8.85 14.23 1.53
CA ASP A 37 9.97 14.11 0.59
C ASP A 37 11.08 13.18 1.12
N MET A 38 11.42 13.27 2.41
CA MET A 38 12.39 12.37 3.03
C MET A 38 11.90 10.92 3.08
N ALA A 39 10.64 10.70 3.48
CA ALA A 39 10.06 9.36 3.53
C ALA A 39 10.02 8.69 2.15
N LEU A 40 9.70 9.45 1.09
CA LEU A 40 9.65 8.96 -0.29
C LEU A 40 11.03 8.69 -0.91
N GLN A 41 12.10 9.25 -0.36
CA GLN A 41 13.48 8.94 -0.77
C GLN A 41 13.95 7.61 -0.19
N THR A 42 13.54 7.27 1.01
CA THR A 42 14.03 6.11 1.78
C THR A 42 13.08 4.92 1.78
N GLY A 43 11.76 5.20 1.75
CA GLY A 43 10.70 4.20 1.79
C GLY A 43 10.08 3.89 0.43
N ARG A 44 9.37 2.76 0.35
CA ARG A 44 8.52 2.41 -0.79
C ARG A 44 7.08 2.35 -0.33
N PHE A 45 6.24 3.10 -1.01
CA PHE A 45 4.81 3.17 -0.75
C PHE A 45 4.03 2.82 -2.00
N ASP A 46 2.93 2.10 -1.82
CA ASP A 46 2.03 1.71 -2.90
C ASP A 46 1.08 2.85 -3.28
N VAL A 47 0.64 3.62 -2.28
CA VAL A 47 -0.26 4.78 -2.44
C VAL A 47 0.15 5.87 -1.45
N ILE A 48 0.02 7.12 -1.86
CA ILE A 48 0.17 8.29 -1.00
C ILE A 48 -1.22 8.85 -0.70
N LEU A 49 -1.52 9.08 0.57
CA LEU A 49 -2.68 9.82 1.04
C LEU A 49 -2.21 11.22 1.41
N LEU A 50 -2.69 12.25 0.71
CA LEU A 50 -2.18 13.61 0.77
C LEU A 50 -3.27 14.59 1.20
N ASP A 51 -3.11 15.20 2.38
CA ASP A 51 -3.89 16.39 2.71
C ASP A 51 -3.40 17.62 1.95
N LEU A 52 -4.32 18.52 1.60
CA LEU A 52 -3.99 19.76 0.92
C LEU A 52 -3.55 20.88 1.87
N GLY A 53 -3.98 20.83 3.13
CA GLY A 53 -3.78 21.87 4.13
C GLY A 53 -2.47 21.78 4.91
N LEU A 54 -1.37 21.33 4.30
CA LEU A 54 -0.11 21.16 5.00
C LEU A 54 0.51 22.49 5.47
N PRO A 55 1.22 22.51 6.61
CA PRO A 55 1.70 23.75 7.22
C PRO A 55 2.87 24.41 6.48
N ASP A 56 3.66 23.64 5.74
CA ASP A 56 4.86 24.11 5.05
C ASP A 56 4.68 24.38 3.56
N THR A 57 3.69 23.75 2.91
CA THR A 57 3.36 23.99 1.51
C THR A 57 1.96 23.48 1.18
N ASP A 58 1.27 24.11 0.24
CA ASP A 58 -0.01 23.59 -0.27
C ASP A 58 0.18 22.23 -0.96
N GLY A 59 -0.66 21.25 -0.60
CA GLY A 59 -0.54 19.87 -1.08
C GLY A 59 -0.64 19.73 -2.61
N LEU A 60 -1.42 20.58 -3.30
CA LEU A 60 -1.47 20.59 -4.76
C LEU A 60 -0.14 21.08 -5.38
N THR A 61 0.52 22.03 -4.74
CA THR A 61 1.83 22.50 -5.14
C THR A 61 2.89 21.42 -4.98
N LEU A 62 2.83 20.67 -3.87
CA LEU A 62 3.68 19.51 -3.62
C LEU A 62 3.48 18.45 -4.71
N LEU A 63 2.23 18.09 -5.00
CA LEU A 63 1.88 17.11 -6.02
C LEU A 63 2.38 17.52 -7.41
N LYS A 64 2.16 18.77 -7.83
CA LYS A 64 2.67 19.29 -9.09
C LYS A 64 4.19 19.19 -9.19
N ARG A 65 4.90 19.48 -8.10
CA ARG A 65 6.36 19.35 -8.03
C ARG A 65 6.80 17.89 -8.24
N TRP A 66 6.14 16.93 -7.60
CA TRP A 66 6.42 15.51 -7.81
C TRP A 66 6.16 15.07 -9.25
N ARG A 67 5.04 15.45 -9.84
CA ARG A 67 4.72 15.12 -11.24
C ARG A 67 5.72 15.77 -12.21
N GLY A 68 6.11 17.01 -11.98
CA GLY A 68 7.15 17.69 -12.75
C GLY A 68 8.54 17.04 -12.65
N ALA A 69 8.82 16.35 -11.54
CA ALA A 69 10.02 15.53 -11.34
C ALA A 69 9.88 14.08 -11.87
N GLY A 70 8.83 13.76 -12.62
CA GLY A 70 8.59 12.43 -13.20
C GLY A 70 8.23 11.36 -12.17
N LYS A 71 7.66 11.75 -11.02
CA LYS A 71 7.22 10.80 -9.99
C LYS A 71 5.76 10.44 -10.20
N ASP A 72 5.51 9.15 -10.47
CA ASP A 72 4.19 8.60 -10.82
C ASP A 72 3.53 7.81 -9.68
N TRP A 73 3.86 8.15 -8.43
CA TRP A 73 3.21 7.51 -7.28
C TRP A 73 1.70 7.73 -7.34
N PRO A 74 0.88 6.70 -7.05
CA PRO A 74 -0.56 6.87 -6.90
C PRO A 74 -0.85 7.79 -5.71
N VAL A 75 -1.61 8.86 -5.94
CA VAL A 75 -1.94 9.86 -4.92
C VAL A 75 -3.46 9.98 -4.78
N LEU A 76 -3.97 9.66 -3.58
CA LEU A 76 -5.31 10.01 -3.13
C LEU A 76 -5.24 11.30 -2.32
N VAL A 77 -5.91 12.33 -2.81
CA VAL A 77 -5.96 13.62 -2.12
C VAL A 77 -7.11 13.63 -1.13
N LEU A 78 -6.82 14.03 0.13
CA LEU A 78 -7.82 14.40 1.11
C LEU A 78 -8.08 15.90 1.06
N THR A 79 -9.34 16.32 1.09
CA THR A 79 -9.67 17.73 1.01
C THR A 79 -10.93 18.06 1.78
N ALA A 80 -10.94 19.21 2.48
CA ALA A 80 -12.16 19.81 3.02
C ALA A 80 -12.93 20.65 1.97
N ARG A 81 -12.40 20.77 0.75
CA ARG A 81 -12.96 21.63 -0.30
C ARG A 81 -13.97 20.85 -1.12
N ASP A 82 -15.25 21.22 -0.96
CA ASP A 82 -16.37 20.60 -1.68
C ASP A 82 -16.57 21.15 -3.10
N ASP A 83 -15.89 22.22 -3.49
CA ASP A 83 -16.14 22.91 -4.74
C ASP A 83 -15.71 22.04 -5.94
N VAL A 84 -16.60 21.94 -6.93
CA VAL A 84 -16.38 21.21 -8.18
C VAL A 84 -15.16 21.78 -8.93
N GLN A 85 -14.89 23.09 -8.80
CA GLN A 85 -13.72 23.73 -9.43
C GLN A 85 -12.42 23.26 -8.79
N ASP A 86 -12.38 23.04 -7.49
CA ASP A 86 -11.20 22.52 -6.78
C ASP A 86 -10.94 21.04 -7.14
N LYS A 87 -11.99 20.24 -7.28
CA LYS A 87 -11.88 18.84 -7.76
C LYS A 87 -11.32 18.75 -9.19
N VAL A 88 -11.80 19.62 -10.08
CA VAL A 88 -11.32 19.69 -11.47
C VAL A 88 -9.87 20.22 -11.55
N ALA A 89 -9.54 21.24 -10.76
CA ALA A 89 -8.19 21.77 -10.67
C ALA A 89 -7.21 20.72 -10.11
N GLY A 90 -7.67 19.93 -9.15
CA GLY A 90 -6.90 18.86 -8.56
C GLY A 90 -6.63 17.70 -9.51
N LEU A 91 -7.64 17.19 -10.22
CA LEU A 91 -7.45 16.14 -11.25
C LEU A 91 -6.47 16.61 -12.35
N ARG A 92 -6.53 17.90 -12.74
CA ARG A 92 -5.55 18.51 -13.65
C ARG A 92 -4.16 18.63 -13.03
N SER A 93 -4.03 18.58 -11.71
CA SER A 93 -2.75 18.65 -10.99
C SER A 93 -2.05 17.30 -10.89
N GLY A 94 -2.64 16.23 -11.42
CA GLY A 94 -2.05 14.89 -11.47
C GLY A 94 -2.36 14.01 -10.26
N ALA A 95 -3.41 14.33 -9.48
CA ALA A 95 -3.96 13.38 -8.51
C ALA A 95 -4.70 12.24 -9.22
N ASP A 96 -4.64 11.06 -8.65
CA ASP A 96 -5.27 9.87 -9.21
C ASP A 96 -6.70 9.68 -8.71
N ASP A 97 -7.03 10.20 -7.51
CA ASP A 97 -8.38 10.24 -6.96
C ASP A 97 -8.49 11.29 -5.85
N TYR A 98 -9.73 11.60 -5.42
CA TYR A 98 -10.07 12.58 -4.39
C TYR A 98 -11.07 12.02 -3.39
N LEU A 99 -10.88 12.36 -2.11
CA LEU A 99 -11.79 12.04 -1.03
C LEU A 99 -12.06 13.28 -0.18
N VAL A 100 -13.32 13.64 -0.05
CA VAL A 100 -13.75 14.84 0.69
C VAL A 100 -13.90 14.52 2.17
N LYS A 101 -13.36 15.37 3.04
CA LYS A 101 -13.56 15.32 4.49
C LYS A 101 -14.91 15.96 4.85
N PRO A 102 -15.74 15.36 5.76
CA PRO A 102 -15.52 14.08 6.43
C PRO A 102 -15.83 12.89 5.52
N PHE A 103 -15.17 11.77 5.73
CA PHE A 103 -15.33 10.54 4.94
C PHE A 103 -15.47 9.30 5.84
N GLU A 104 -16.08 8.27 5.30
CA GLU A 104 -16.15 6.96 5.94
C GLU A 104 -14.87 6.15 5.67
N LEU A 105 -14.41 5.40 6.69
CA LEU A 105 -13.20 4.60 6.58
C LEU A 105 -13.29 3.56 5.44
N GLU A 106 -14.47 2.97 5.25
CA GLU A 106 -14.72 1.99 4.19
C GLU A 106 -14.54 2.61 2.81
N GLU A 107 -14.95 3.87 2.60
CA GLU A 107 -14.73 4.60 1.36
C GLU A 107 -13.23 4.84 1.11
N LEU A 108 -12.51 5.30 2.13
CA LEU A 108 -11.06 5.49 2.05
C LEU A 108 -10.35 4.19 1.62
N VAL A 109 -10.65 3.08 2.29
CA VAL A 109 -10.04 1.78 2.02
C VAL A 109 -10.36 1.30 0.59
N ALA A 110 -11.62 1.44 0.15
CA ALA A 110 -12.03 1.07 -1.19
C ALA A 110 -11.27 1.88 -2.28
N ARG A 111 -11.08 3.19 -2.08
CA ARG A 111 -10.34 4.05 -3.00
C ARG A 111 -8.85 3.72 -3.03
N LEU A 112 -8.22 3.45 -1.89
CA LEU A 112 -6.82 3.03 -1.82
C LEU A 112 -6.58 1.73 -2.60
N HIS A 113 -7.47 0.74 -2.46
CA HIS A 113 -7.40 -0.49 -3.25
C HIS A 113 -7.59 -0.23 -4.76
N ALA A 114 -8.51 0.67 -5.14
CA ALA A 114 -8.72 1.02 -6.53
C ALA A 114 -7.48 1.67 -7.15
N LEU A 115 -6.79 2.55 -6.42
CA LEU A 115 -5.54 3.19 -6.86
C LEU A 115 -4.40 2.19 -7.00
N GLN A 116 -4.22 1.31 -6.01
CA GLN A 116 -3.21 0.25 -6.07
C GLN A 116 -3.41 -0.66 -7.29
N ARG A 117 -4.67 -1.02 -7.62
CA ARG A 117 -5.00 -1.79 -8.81
C ARG A 117 -4.56 -1.10 -10.10
N ARG A 118 -4.94 0.18 -10.26
CA ARG A 118 -4.62 0.97 -11.47
C ARG A 118 -3.10 1.08 -11.67
N SER A 119 -2.35 1.35 -10.63
CA SER A 119 -0.89 1.47 -10.69
C SER A 119 -0.19 0.17 -11.05
N ALA A 120 -0.79 -0.97 -10.69
CA ALA A 120 -0.29 -2.29 -11.05
C ALA A 120 -0.67 -2.72 -12.50
N GLY A 121 -1.34 -1.86 -13.27
CA GLY A 121 -1.83 -2.17 -14.63
C GLY A 121 -2.94 -3.22 -14.66
N ARG A 122 -3.67 -3.41 -13.54
CA ARG A 122 -4.70 -4.46 -13.40
C ARG A 122 -6.10 -3.86 -13.47
N SER A 123 -6.89 -4.37 -14.38
CA SER A 123 -8.30 -3.99 -14.56
C SER A 123 -9.29 -4.89 -13.80
N VAL A 124 -8.80 -5.93 -13.11
CA VAL A 124 -9.62 -6.96 -12.45
C VAL A 124 -9.48 -6.84 -10.93
N ASP A 125 -10.60 -6.95 -10.24
CA ASP A 125 -10.65 -6.88 -8.76
C ASP A 125 -9.89 -8.04 -8.10
N ARG A 126 -9.82 -9.19 -8.77
CA ARG A 126 -9.18 -10.42 -8.29
C ARG A 126 -7.82 -10.63 -8.93
N ILE A 127 -6.80 -10.86 -8.09
CA ILE A 127 -5.45 -11.19 -8.55
C ILE A 127 -5.35 -12.72 -8.65
N GLU A 128 -5.15 -13.23 -9.86
CA GLU A 128 -4.96 -14.67 -10.09
C GLU A 128 -3.49 -15.01 -10.34
N HIS A 129 -3.04 -16.09 -9.70
CA HIS A 129 -1.68 -16.61 -9.86
C HIS A 129 -1.71 -18.15 -9.81
N GLY A 130 -1.90 -18.78 -10.97
CA GLY A 130 -2.16 -20.22 -11.06
C GLY A 130 -3.45 -20.58 -10.29
N PRO A 131 -3.40 -21.55 -9.35
CA PRO A 131 -4.56 -21.93 -8.56
C PRO A 131 -4.89 -20.96 -7.43
N LEU A 132 -3.99 -20.00 -7.14
CA LEU A 132 -4.19 -18.96 -6.14
C LEU A 132 -5.00 -17.81 -6.71
N ALA A 133 -5.99 -17.33 -5.96
CA ALA A 133 -6.64 -16.08 -6.24
C ALA A 133 -6.77 -15.24 -4.97
N PHE A 134 -6.54 -13.95 -5.09
CA PHE A 134 -6.63 -12.97 -4.02
C PHE A 134 -7.54 -11.81 -4.44
N ASP A 135 -8.51 -11.51 -3.61
CA ASP A 135 -9.38 -10.34 -3.74
C ASP A 135 -8.91 -9.25 -2.78
N PRO A 136 -8.34 -8.14 -3.28
CA PRO A 136 -7.87 -7.05 -2.44
C PRO A 136 -8.97 -6.30 -1.69
N ALA A 137 -10.20 -6.27 -2.22
CA ALA A 137 -11.31 -5.55 -1.60
C ALA A 137 -11.86 -6.28 -0.37
N THR A 138 -12.00 -7.62 -0.48
CA THR A 138 -12.51 -8.46 0.61
C THR A 138 -11.40 -9.08 1.45
N GLN A 139 -10.13 -8.95 1.04
CA GLN A 139 -8.96 -9.59 1.66
C GLN A 139 -9.02 -11.13 1.66
N VAL A 140 -9.87 -11.71 0.83
CA VAL A 140 -10.05 -13.15 0.72
C VAL A 140 -8.99 -13.75 -0.19
N VAL A 141 -8.33 -14.78 0.31
CA VAL A 141 -7.40 -15.62 -0.47
C VAL A 141 -8.04 -16.98 -0.69
N THR A 142 -7.99 -17.48 -1.91
CA THR A 142 -8.42 -18.85 -2.24
C THR A 142 -7.31 -19.59 -2.96
N LEU A 143 -7.21 -20.90 -2.69
CA LEU A 143 -6.34 -21.84 -3.41
C LEU A 143 -7.23 -22.95 -3.97
N ASP A 144 -7.20 -23.17 -5.30
CA ASP A 144 -8.13 -24.07 -6.00
C ASP A 144 -9.60 -23.79 -5.65
N GLY A 145 -9.97 -22.51 -5.50
CA GLY A 145 -11.32 -22.09 -5.14
C GLY A 145 -11.68 -22.24 -3.65
N THR A 146 -10.84 -22.87 -2.83
CA THR A 146 -11.05 -23.05 -1.39
C THR A 146 -10.45 -21.88 -0.61
N PRO A 147 -11.21 -21.22 0.28
CA PRO A 147 -10.68 -20.14 1.12
C PRO A 147 -9.53 -20.61 2.01
N VAL A 148 -8.47 -19.78 2.08
CA VAL A 148 -7.31 -20.02 2.94
C VAL A 148 -7.17 -18.87 3.93
N GLU A 149 -7.25 -19.18 5.22
CA GLU A 149 -7.05 -18.18 6.27
C GLU A 149 -5.57 -17.83 6.42
N LEU A 150 -5.24 -16.57 6.21
CA LEU A 150 -3.92 -16.00 6.44
C LEU A 150 -3.97 -15.04 7.63
N SER A 151 -2.91 -15.04 8.42
CA SER A 151 -2.71 -13.96 9.40
C SER A 151 -2.43 -12.65 8.69
N ARG A 152 -2.60 -11.51 9.39
CA ARG A 152 -2.33 -10.18 8.84
C ARG A 152 -0.93 -10.08 8.21
N ARG A 153 0.09 -10.64 8.85
CA ARG A 153 1.48 -10.60 8.34
C ARG A 153 1.70 -11.52 7.14
N GLU A 154 1.07 -12.70 7.14
CA GLU A 154 1.12 -13.61 5.98
C GLU A 154 0.42 -12.97 4.77
N LEU A 155 -0.72 -12.32 4.99
CA LEU A 155 -1.44 -11.62 3.94
C LEU A 155 -0.64 -10.45 3.38
N ALA A 156 -0.01 -9.62 4.23
CA ALA A 156 0.85 -8.53 3.80
C ALA A 156 2.05 -9.04 2.99
N LEU A 157 2.66 -10.16 3.40
CA LEU A 157 3.73 -10.80 2.64
C LEU A 157 3.26 -11.27 1.26
N LEU A 158 2.11 -11.96 1.21
CA LEU A 158 1.52 -12.41 -0.04
C LEU A 158 1.23 -11.23 -0.98
N GLN A 159 0.62 -10.16 -0.47
CA GLN A 159 0.33 -8.95 -1.24
C GLN A 159 1.60 -8.30 -1.80
N ALA A 160 2.66 -8.17 -0.99
CA ALA A 160 3.92 -7.61 -1.43
C ALA A 160 4.49 -8.42 -2.61
N LEU A 161 4.48 -9.75 -2.50
CA LEU A 161 4.95 -10.65 -3.56
C LEU A 161 4.07 -10.58 -4.82
N LEU A 162 2.74 -10.61 -4.68
CA LEU A 162 1.81 -10.50 -5.81
C LEU A 162 1.97 -9.16 -6.55
N ASN A 163 2.14 -8.07 -5.80
CA ASN A 163 2.34 -6.73 -6.38
C ASN A 163 3.71 -6.54 -7.03
N SER A 164 4.72 -7.28 -6.59
CA SER A 164 6.05 -7.24 -7.22
C SER A 164 6.07 -7.91 -8.61
N GLY A 165 5.10 -8.74 -8.92
CA GLY A 165 5.07 -9.60 -10.11
C GLY A 165 6.23 -10.59 -10.05
N GLN A 166 7.10 -10.58 -11.06
CA GLN A 166 8.28 -11.46 -11.14
C GLN A 166 9.56 -10.82 -10.59
N ARG A 167 9.49 -9.61 -10.03
CA ARG A 167 10.67 -8.92 -9.47
C ARG A 167 11.08 -9.52 -8.14
N ILE A 168 12.40 -9.54 -7.90
CA ILE A 168 12.95 -9.96 -6.61
C ILE A 168 12.80 -8.78 -5.64
N LEU A 169 12.20 -9.04 -4.48
CA LEU A 169 12.17 -8.11 -3.36
C LEU A 169 13.34 -8.44 -2.43
N SER A 170 14.14 -7.43 -2.08
CA SER A 170 15.17 -7.60 -1.06
C SER A 170 14.55 -7.93 0.30
N THR A 171 15.34 -8.50 1.20
CA THR A 171 14.89 -8.79 2.58
C THR A 171 14.35 -7.53 3.27
N ASP A 172 15.00 -6.38 3.05
CA ASP A 172 14.58 -5.11 3.66
C ASP A 172 13.28 -4.61 3.04
N GLN A 173 13.08 -4.73 1.73
CA GLN A 173 11.82 -4.39 1.06
C GLN A 173 10.65 -5.23 1.57
N VAL A 174 10.88 -6.52 1.82
CA VAL A 174 9.85 -7.39 2.39
C VAL A 174 9.56 -7.01 3.85
N LYS A 175 10.59 -6.75 4.66
CA LYS A 175 10.41 -6.27 6.04
C LYS A 175 9.64 -4.96 6.08
N ASP A 176 10.00 -3.99 5.26
CA ASP A 176 9.30 -2.71 5.15
C ASP A 176 7.82 -2.88 4.81
N SER A 177 7.48 -3.83 3.94
CA SER A 177 6.08 -4.14 3.60
C SER A 177 5.30 -4.77 4.76
N LEU A 178 5.98 -5.42 5.71
CA LEU A 178 5.36 -6.12 6.84
C LEU A 178 5.28 -5.26 8.10
N TYR A 179 6.26 -4.40 8.34
CA TYR A 179 6.48 -3.79 9.66
C TYR A 179 6.49 -2.26 9.66
N GLY A 180 6.60 -1.61 8.49
CA GLY A 180 6.71 -0.15 8.39
C GLY A 180 8.10 0.37 8.83
N LEU A 181 8.23 1.71 8.90
CA LEU A 181 9.50 2.38 9.26
C LEU A 181 9.81 2.34 10.77
N THR A 182 8.84 2.04 11.62
CA THR A 182 8.93 2.22 13.08
C THR A 182 9.15 0.94 13.89
N ASP A 183 8.87 -0.21 13.33
CA ASP A 183 9.00 -1.49 14.05
C ASP A 183 10.37 -2.13 13.76
N GLY A 184 11.31 -1.94 14.68
CA GLY A 184 12.58 -2.69 14.70
C GLY A 184 12.33 -4.16 14.99
N VAL A 185 12.19 -4.98 13.95
CA VAL A 185 11.84 -6.40 14.08
C VAL A 185 13.06 -7.29 13.99
N GLU A 186 13.12 -8.29 14.89
CA GLU A 186 14.14 -9.34 14.86
C GLU A 186 14.16 -10.08 13.52
N SER A 187 15.35 -10.37 13.03
CA SER A 187 15.63 -10.99 11.72
C SER A 187 14.89 -12.31 11.48
N ASN A 188 14.48 -13.01 12.53
CA ASN A 188 13.85 -14.33 12.44
C ASN A 188 12.33 -14.31 12.17
N ALA A 189 11.65 -13.18 12.44
CA ALA A 189 10.19 -13.11 12.29
C ALA A 189 9.73 -13.29 10.82
N LEU A 190 10.49 -12.76 9.88
CA LEU A 190 10.18 -12.90 8.44
C LEU A 190 10.19 -14.39 8.00
N ASN A 191 11.17 -15.15 8.43
CA ASN A 191 11.28 -16.57 8.07
C ASN A 191 10.10 -17.40 8.57
N VAL A 192 9.54 -17.05 9.74
CA VAL A 192 8.34 -17.69 10.28
C VAL A 192 7.12 -17.42 9.38
N HIS A 193 6.93 -16.19 8.92
CA HIS A 193 5.83 -15.85 8.01
C HIS A 193 5.99 -16.54 6.64
N ILE A 194 7.21 -16.59 6.10
CA ILE A 194 7.50 -17.32 4.87
C ILE A 194 7.21 -18.81 5.03
N TYR A 195 7.62 -19.42 6.13
CA TYR A 195 7.34 -20.82 6.43
C TYR A 195 5.84 -21.11 6.48
N HIS A 196 5.08 -20.27 7.18
CA HIS A 196 3.61 -20.45 7.29
C HIS A 196 2.93 -20.25 5.93
N LEU A 197 3.36 -19.26 5.15
CA LEU A 197 2.79 -19.00 3.83
C LEU A 197 3.04 -20.19 2.88
N ARG A 198 4.26 -20.75 2.89
CA ARG A 198 4.58 -21.97 2.15
C ARG A 198 3.74 -23.16 2.56
N ARG A 199 3.49 -23.32 3.86
CA ARG A 199 2.67 -24.43 4.39
C ARG A 199 1.21 -24.32 3.95
N LYS A 200 0.69 -23.08 3.81
CA LYS A 200 -0.72 -22.84 3.48
C LYS A 200 -1.01 -22.77 1.98
N LEU A 201 -0.07 -22.22 1.20
CA LEU A 201 -0.27 -21.93 -0.23
C LEU A 201 0.63 -22.75 -1.16
N GLY A 202 1.43 -23.65 -0.59
CA GLY A 202 2.37 -24.49 -1.34
C GLY A 202 3.84 -24.13 -1.10
N PRO A 203 4.75 -25.12 -1.12
CA PRO A 203 6.16 -24.92 -0.74
C PRO A 203 6.90 -23.94 -1.66
N ASN A 204 6.43 -23.76 -2.88
CA ASN A 204 7.05 -22.96 -3.90
C ASN A 204 6.47 -21.56 -4.04
N ILE A 205 5.45 -21.17 -3.23
CA ILE A 205 4.80 -19.85 -3.34
C ILE A 205 5.75 -18.69 -3.08
N VAL A 206 6.74 -18.88 -2.22
CA VAL A 206 7.81 -17.92 -1.97
C VAL A 206 9.14 -18.55 -2.38
N GLU A 207 9.72 -18.05 -3.44
CA GLU A 207 11.03 -18.48 -3.89
C GLU A 207 12.13 -17.63 -3.24
N THR A 208 13.09 -18.30 -2.59
CA THR A 208 14.27 -17.63 -2.03
C THR A 208 15.37 -17.55 -3.10
N VAL A 209 15.76 -16.32 -3.45
CA VAL A 209 16.89 -16.07 -4.36
C VAL A 209 18.10 -15.71 -3.51
N ARG A 210 19.04 -16.67 -3.40
CA ARG A 210 20.20 -16.54 -2.50
C ARG A 210 20.96 -15.24 -2.74
N GLY A 211 21.22 -14.52 -1.66
CA GLY A 211 21.96 -13.25 -1.68
C GLY A 211 21.17 -12.05 -2.20
N LEU A 212 19.95 -12.22 -2.74
CA LEU A 212 19.15 -11.14 -3.33
C LEU A 212 17.83 -10.90 -2.58
N GLY A 213 17.14 -11.96 -2.12
CA GLY A 213 15.88 -11.82 -1.42
C GLY A 213 14.84 -12.87 -1.81
N TYR A 214 13.61 -12.42 -2.05
CA TYR A 214 12.44 -13.26 -2.29
C TYR A 214 11.66 -12.81 -3.51
N ARG A 215 11.03 -13.75 -4.19
CA ARG A 215 10.07 -13.45 -5.25
C ARG A 215 8.86 -14.38 -5.17
N LEU A 216 7.80 -14.01 -5.87
CA LEU A 216 6.64 -14.85 -6.06
C LEU A 216 7.01 -16.08 -6.88
N GLY A 217 6.78 -17.25 -6.33
CA GLY A 217 6.94 -18.52 -7.01
C GLY A 217 5.60 -19.13 -7.40
N LYS A 218 5.49 -20.45 -7.48
CA LYS A 218 4.25 -21.16 -7.88
C LYS A 218 3.40 -21.46 -6.67
N ALA A 219 2.09 -21.23 -6.77
CA ALA A 219 1.11 -21.67 -5.77
C ALA A 219 0.71 -23.12 -6.02
N GLY A 220 0.26 -23.78 -4.94
CA GLY A 220 -0.16 -25.18 -5.00
C GLY A 220 0.98 -26.17 -4.75
N ALA A 221 0.68 -27.45 -4.94
CA ALA A 221 1.60 -28.56 -4.70
C ALA A 221 2.75 -28.63 -5.72
#